data_12b55f87160ccebcc939cbc0f461014b
#
_entry.id   12b55f87160ccebcc939cbc0f461014b
#
_cell.length_a   1.000
_cell.length_b   1.000
_cell.length_c   1.000
_cell.angle_alpha   90.00
_cell.angle_beta   90.00
_cell.angle_gamma   90.00
#
_symmetry.space_group_name_H-M   'P 1'
#
loop_
_entity.id
_entity.type
_entity.pdbx_description
1 polymer ?
#
loop_
_entity_poly.entity_id
_entity_poly.type
_entity_poly.pdbx_seq_one_letter_code
_entity_poly.pdbx_strand_id
1 'polypeptide(L)'
;MRKRWSVLIWALVLTLTAGSAVLAQPSVTGSVTAVDKYGNLTLDLLTQALLDAGFEFGDLLQVEVAGVVLEAPFVTAYSDVDVGSVLVRGPGGAGTANVVVAINMGNFAGTYGVEEGAAVALSLVEKASYLAEWLNRQLTRTNERADYASDEIFANFREVAVGQMAAGTYFRCSSPVNNELGRAAYADALIKAAGVRTVINLADGQEELESYLAQPDFNSSYYKELYEQGQVILLNMGVDFRSEDFQAKLKRGLEFLLAHEGPYLIHCTEGKDRAGFVSALLEALVGARLQEIKEDYMLSYVNYYGVEYGSEQYEKIAESNVLAALREMAGLPKGASLEGVDLAAAAEQYLQGIGLSAEQVELLRGKLTTAN
;
A
#
# COMPACT_ATOMS: atom_id res chain seq x y z
N MET A 1 52.32 -65.96 34.27
CA MET A 1 51.74 -65.91 32.95
C MET A 1 50.27 -65.42 33.08
N ARG A 2 50.02 -64.16 32.81
CA ARG A 2 48.64 -63.58 32.82
C ARG A 2 48.27 -63.25 31.39
N LYS A 3 47.24 -63.96 30.83
CA LYS A 3 46.71 -63.67 29.52
C LYS A 3 45.78 -62.46 29.63
N ARG A 4 46.11 -61.40 28.86
CA ARG A 4 45.19 -60.25 28.64
C ARG A 4 44.23 -60.59 27.50
N TRP A 5 42.93 -60.51 27.76
CA TRP A 5 41.89 -60.58 26.76
C TRP A 5 41.55 -59.16 26.34
N SER A 6 41.74 -58.83 25.06
CA SER A 6 41.30 -57.57 24.44
C SER A 6 39.87 -57.73 23.96
N VAL A 7 38.94 -56.98 24.55
CA VAL A 7 37.57 -56.87 24.08
C VAL A 7 37.50 -55.75 23.05
N LEU A 8 37.23 -56.09 21.78
CA LEU A 8 36.90 -55.12 20.73
C LEU A 8 35.43 -54.75 20.87
N ILE A 9 35.17 -53.47 21.23
CA ILE A 9 33.82 -52.87 21.19
C ILE A 9 33.63 -52.29 19.80
N TRP A 10 32.71 -52.88 19.02
CA TRP A 10 32.22 -52.30 17.77
C TRP A 10 31.16 -51.25 18.11
N ALA A 11 31.45 -49.96 17.92
CA ALA A 11 30.47 -48.90 17.99
C ALA A 11 29.71 -48.83 16.64
N LEU A 12 28.44 -49.25 16.67
CA LEU A 12 27.51 -49.10 15.55
C LEU A 12 27.10 -47.63 15.49
N VAL A 13 27.61 -46.85 14.54
CA VAL A 13 27.17 -45.50 14.27
C VAL A 13 25.92 -45.58 13.38
N LEU A 14 24.75 -45.41 14.00
CA LEU A 14 23.48 -45.22 13.25
C LEU A 14 23.48 -43.78 12.76
N THR A 15 23.75 -43.53 11.48
CA THR A 15 23.48 -42.29 10.80
C THR A 15 21.98 -42.21 10.50
N LEU A 16 21.23 -41.46 11.34
CA LEU A 16 19.86 -41.02 10.98
C LEU A 16 20.01 -39.97 9.86
N THR A 17 19.76 -40.39 8.65
CA THR A 17 19.46 -39.41 7.57
C THR A 17 18.02 -38.93 7.79
N ALA A 18 17.88 -37.74 8.38
CA ALA A 18 16.64 -37.00 8.36
C ALA A 18 16.36 -36.62 6.90
N GLY A 19 15.59 -37.43 6.19
CA GLY A 19 15.00 -37.05 4.92
C GLY A 19 14.05 -35.90 5.16
N SER A 20 14.41 -34.70 4.74
CA SER A 20 13.46 -33.60 4.61
C SER A 20 12.42 -34.05 3.59
N ALA A 21 11.21 -34.40 4.04
CA ALA A 21 10.07 -34.58 3.17
C ALA A 21 9.83 -33.21 2.51
N VAL A 22 10.20 -33.06 1.26
CA VAL A 22 9.72 -31.96 0.43
C VAL A 22 8.21 -32.18 0.32
N LEU A 23 7.42 -31.42 1.07
CA LEU A 23 5.98 -31.40 0.92
C LEU A 23 5.70 -31.00 -0.54
N ALA A 24 4.98 -31.85 -1.26
CA ALA A 24 4.57 -31.53 -2.62
C ALA A 24 3.76 -30.23 -2.58
N GLN A 25 4.08 -29.29 -3.46
CA GLN A 25 3.31 -28.05 -3.53
C GLN A 25 1.86 -28.35 -3.90
N PRO A 26 0.88 -27.59 -3.37
CA PRO A 26 -0.51 -27.74 -3.73
C PRO A 26 -0.70 -27.71 -5.24
N SER A 27 -1.44 -28.70 -5.77
CA SER A 27 -1.85 -28.72 -7.17
C SER A 27 -3.19 -29.45 -7.31
N VAL A 28 -4.02 -28.97 -8.22
CA VAL A 28 -5.31 -29.57 -8.58
C VAL A 28 -5.49 -29.53 -10.08
N THR A 29 -6.24 -30.52 -10.61
CA THR A 29 -6.59 -30.57 -12.04
C THR A 29 -8.10 -30.66 -12.19
N GLY A 30 -8.60 -30.05 -13.25
CA GLY A 30 -10.01 -30.05 -13.60
C GLY A 30 -10.22 -29.80 -15.08
N SER A 31 -11.42 -29.41 -15.45
CA SER A 31 -11.78 -29.04 -16.82
C SER A 31 -12.70 -27.81 -16.86
N VAL A 32 -12.71 -27.12 -17.98
CA VAL A 32 -13.63 -26.01 -18.26
C VAL A 32 -15.02 -26.58 -18.54
N THR A 33 -15.99 -26.28 -17.68
CA THR A 33 -17.37 -26.72 -17.82
C THR A 33 -18.27 -25.74 -18.55
N ALA A 34 -17.88 -24.47 -18.57
CA ALA A 34 -18.58 -23.43 -19.30
C ALA A 34 -17.67 -22.24 -19.62
N VAL A 35 -17.92 -21.60 -20.73
CA VAL A 35 -17.37 -20.27 -21.07
C VAL A 35 -18.55 -19.29 -21.12
N ASP A 36 -18.55 -18.29 -20.25
CA ASP A 36 -19.64 -17.33 -20.22
C ASP A 36 -19.54 -16.30 -21.39
N LYS A 37 -20.55 -15.45 -21.53
CA LYS A 37 -20.62 -14.44 -22.60
C LYS A 37 -19.48 -13.40 -22.55
N TYR A 38 -18.77 -13.30 -21.44
CA TYR A 38 -17.63 -12.42 -21.27
C TYR A 38 -16.30 -13.12 -21.48
N GLY A 39 -16.34 -14.44 -21.71
CA GLY A 39 -15.15 -15.28 -21.92
C GLY A 39 -14.48 -15.73 -20.63
N ASN A 40 -15.17 -15.72 -19.51
CA ASN A 40 -14.67 -16.29 -18.26
C ASN A 40 -14.86 -17.83 -18.29
N LEU A 41 -13.86 -18.54 -17.78
CA LEU A 41 -13.86 -20.02 -17.73
C LEU A 41 -14.40 -20.48 -16.37
N THR A 42 -15.50 -21.19 -16.34
CA THR A 42 -15.98 -21.90 -15.16
C THR A 42 -15.38 -23.30 -15.13
N LEU A 43 -14.79 -23.71 -14.01
CA LEU A 43 -14.16 -25.01 -13.86
C LEU A 43 -15.10 -25.99 -13.12
N ASP A 44 -14.85 -27.29 -13.28
CA ASP A 44 -15.49 -28.37 -12.48
C ASP A 44 -14.93 -28.47 -11.05
N LEU A 45 -14.04 -27.56 -10.68
CA LEU A 45 -13.44 -27.45 -9.37
C LEU A 45 -14.26 -26.51 -8.48
N LEU A 46 -14.59 -26.95 -7.27
CA LEU A 46 -15.19 -26.07 -6.25
C LEU A 46 -14.10 -25.27 -5.54
N THR A 47 -14.44 -24.07 -5.10
CA THR A 47 -13.53 -23.24 -4.26
C THR A 47 -13.02 -24.03 -3.06
N GLN A 48 -13.91 -24.81 -2.40
CA GLN A 48 -13.51 -25.62 -1.24
C GLN A 48 -12.44 -26.65 -1.59
N ALA A 49 -12.47 -27.23 -2.78
CA ALA A 49 -11.46 -28.19 -3.19
C ALA A 49 -10.05 -27.59 -3.29
N LEU A 50 -9.94 -26.30 -3.68
CA LEU A 50 -8.68 -25.59 -3.65
C LEU A 50 -8.22 -25.35 -2.20
N LEU A 51 -9.12 -24.91 -1.33
CA LEU A 51 -8.82 -24.66 0.09
C LEU A 51 -8.37 -25.97 0.79
N ASP A 52 -9.07 -27.07 0.54
CA ASP A 52 -8.74 -28.40 1.09
C ASP A 52 -7.38 -28.93 0.56
N ALA A 53 -7.00 -28.55 -0.66
CA ALA A 53 -5.71 -28.88 -1.25
C ALA A 53 -4.57 -28.00 -0.68
N GLY A 54 -4.89 -27.01 0.17
CA GLY A 54 -3.92 -26.14 0.85
C GLY A 54 -3.64 -24.81 0.13
N PHE A 55 -4.45 -24.42 -0.87
CA PHE A 55 -4.41 -23.05 -1.39
C PHE A 55 -5.14 -22.09 -0.43
N GLU A 56 -4.72 -20.84 -0.42
CA GLU A 56 -5.33 -19.77 0.37
C GLU A 56 -5.53 -18.53 -0.50
N PHE A 57 -6.53 -17.69 -0.17
CA PHE A 57 -6.71 -16.43 -0.88
C PHE A 57 -5.47 -15.53 -0.69
N GLY A 58 -5.02 -14.93 -1.80
CA GLY A 58 -3.77 -14.19 -1.85
C GLY A 58 -2.54 -15.01 -2.28
N ASP A 59 -2.69 -16.33 -2.51
CA ASP A 59 -1.65 -17.14 -3.14
C ASP A 59 -1.51 -16.78 -4.62
N LEU A 60 -0.30 -16.89 -5.16
CA LEU A 60 -0.05 -16.83 -6.60
C LEU A 60 -0.04 -18.25 -7.17
N LEU A 61 -0.89 -18.50 -8.14
CA LEU A 61 -1.06 -19.78 -8.80
C LEU A 61 -0.55 -19.74 -10.24
N GLN A 62 0.03 -20.83 -10.69
CA GLN A 62 0.20 -21.12 -12.11
C GLN A 62 -1.10 -21.74 -12.63
N VAL A 63 -1.62 -21.18 -13.72
CA VAL A 63 -2.76 -21.70 -14.48
C VAL A 63 -2.23 -22.26 -15.79
N GLU A 64 -2.44 -23.56 -16.01
CA GLU A 64 -2.12 -24.21 -17.29
C GLU A 64 -3.43 -24.66 -17.93
N VAL A 65 -3.73 -24.14 -19.13
CA VAL A 65 -4.96 -24.44 -19.88
C VAL A 65 -4.71 -24.28 -21.38
N ALA A 66 -5.14 -25.22 -22.19
CA ALA A 66 -5.03 -25.20 -23.66
C ALA A 66 -3.60 -24.89 -24.16
N GLY A 67 -2.56 -25.33 -23.44
CA GLY A 67 -1.15 -25.08 -23.77
C GLY A 67 -0.64 -23.70 -23.39
N VAL A 68 -1.48 -22.89 -22.74
CA VAL A 68 -1.08 -21.58 -22.16
C VAL A 68 -0.71 -21.77 -20.69
N VAL A 69 0.39 -21.14 -20.26
CA VAL A 69 0.84 -21.13 -18.87
C VAL A 69 0.91 -19.69 -18.41
N LEU A 70 0.19 -19.36 -17.34
CA LEU A 70 0.06 -18.01 -16.79
C LEU A 70 0.18 -18.04 -15.28
N GLU A 71 0.57 -16.94 -14.67
CA GLU A 71 0.46 -16.72 -13.23
C GLU A 71 -0.76 -15.85 -12.93
N ALA A 72 -1.52 -16.21 -11.91
CA ALA A 72 -2.72 -15.51 -11.50
C ALA A 72 -2.95 -15.62 -9.99
N PRO A 73 -3.31 -14.54 -9.29
CA PRO A 73 -3.64 -14.61 -7.88
C PRO A 73 -4.96 -15.33 -7.65
N PHE A 74 -5.03 -16.09 -6.55
CA PHE A 74 -6.26 -16.71 -6.07
C PHE A 74 -7.01 -15.72 -5.19
N VAL A 75 -8.17 -15.26 -5.66
CA VAL A 75 -8.91 -14.13 -5.07
C VAL A 75 -10.42 -14.39 -5.03
N THR A 76 -11.20 -13.51 -4.37
CA THR A 76 -12.65 -13.70 -4.17
C THR A 76 -13.50 -13.00 -5.22
N ALA A 77 -13.05 -11.89 -5.78
CA ALA A 77 -13.81 -11.07 -6.72
C ALA A 77 -12.97 -10.64 -7.93
N TYR A 78 -13.61 -10.25 -9.02
CA TYR A 78 -12.92 -9.69 -10.20
C TYR A 78 -12.17 -8.39 -9.86
N SER A 79 -12.77 -7.56 -9.01
CA SER A 79 -12.19 -6.29 -8.54
C SER A 79 -10.95 -6.45 -7.64
N ASP A 80 -10.64 -7.68 -7.25
CA ASP A 80 -9.44 -7.96 -6.43
C ASP A 80 -8.14 -7.89 -7.23
N VAL A 81 -8.22 -7.71 -8.55
CA VAL A 81 -7.06 -7.45 -9.42
C VAL A 81 -7.33 -6.24 -10.32
N ASP A 82 -6.27 -5.69 -10.91
CA ASP A 82 -6.40 -4.57 -11.85
C ASP A 82 -7.16 -4.97 -13.13
N VAL A 83 -7.78 -3.98 -13.77
CA VAL A 83 -8.41 -4.18 -15.08
C VAL A 83 -7.37 -4.68 -16.08
N GLY A 84 -7.71 -5.75 -16.81
CA GLY A 84 -6.81 -6.41 -17.75
C GLY A 84 -5.92 -7.50 -17.11
N SER A 85 -5.93 -7.66 -15.79
CA SER A 85 -5.15 -8.71 -15.12
C SER A 85 -5.90 -10.04 -15.04
N VAL A 86 -5.14 -11.13 -15.14
CA VAL A 86 -5.65 -12.51 -14.97
C VAL A 86 -5.88 -12.79 -13.48
N LEU A 87 -6.92 -13.59 -13.17
CA LEU A 87 -7.22 -14.05 -11.83
C LEU A 87 -7.77 -15.47 -11.81
N VAL A 88 -7.54 -16.18 -10.73
CA VAL A 88 -8.29 -17.38 -10.33
C VAL A 88 -9.26 -16.94 -9.25
N ARG A 89 -10.57 -16.95 -9.56
CA ARG A 89 -11.59 -16.51 -8.64
C ARG A 89 -12.21 -17.70 -7.92
N GLY A 90 -12.11 -17.72 -6.61
CA GLY A 90 -12.91 -18.57 -5.73
C GLY A 90 -13.98 -17.71 -5.07
N PRO A 91 -15.26 -17.73 -5.52
CA PRO A 91 -16.28 -16.93 -4.88
C PRO A 91 -16.34 -17.19 -3.38
N GLY A 92 -16.28 -16.10 -2.58
CA GLY A 92 -16.40 -16.17 -1.13
C GLY A 92 -17.75 -16.75 -0.69
N GLY A 93 -17.81 -17.38 0.47
CA GLY A 93 -19.00 -18.01 1.02
C GLY A 93 -18.86 -19.54 1.10
N ALA A 94 -19.95 -20.25 1.23
CA ALA A 94 -20.03 -21.66 1.65
C ALA A 94 -19.29 -22.73 0.80
N GLY A 95 -18.25 -22.38 0.07
CA GLY A 95 -17.35 -23.32 -0.62
C GLY A 95 -17.98 -24.11 -1.79
N THR A 96 -19.26 -23.88 -2.08
CA THR A 96 -20.03 -24.63 -3.10
C THR A 96 -19.96 -24.02 -4.50
N ALA A 97 -19.34 -22.85 -4.64
CA ALA A 97 -19.22 -22.18 -5.92
C ALA A 97 -18.00 -22.68 -6.71
N ASN A 98 -18.18 -22.83 -8.02
CA ASN A 98 -17.13 -23.21 -8.93
C ASN A 98 -16.04 -22.14 -9.04
N VAL A 99 -14.80 -22.60 -9.18
CA VAL A 99 -13.66 -21.75 -9.50
C VAL A 99 -13.80 -21.18 -10.92
N VAL A 100 -13.43 -19.91 -11.08
CA VAL A 100 -13.45 -19.23 -12.37
C VAL A 100 -12.04 -18.72 -12.70
N VAL A 101 -11.57 -18.96 -13.93
CA VAL A 101 -10.37 -18.30 -14.46
C VAL A 101 -10.81 -17.19 -15.42
N ALA A 102 -10.30 -15.99 -15.24
CA ALA A 102 -10.78 -14.82 -15.96
C ALA A 102 -9.70 -13.74 -16.17
N ILE A 103 -10.03 -12.77 -17.00
CA ILE A 103 -9.36 -11.46 -17.07
C ILE A 103 -10.35 -10.42 -16.54
N ASN A 104 -9.96 -9.62 -15.55
CA ASN A 104 -10.80 -8.54 -15.06
C ASN A 104 -11.13 -7.55 -16.18
N MET A 105 -12.43 -7.38 -16.50
CA MET A 105 -12.93 -6.57 -17.63
C MET A 105 -12.36 -7.00 -18.99
N GLY A 106 -11.94 -8.28 -19.14
CA GLY A 106 -11.40 -8.83 -20.38
C GLY A 106 -12.08 -10.13 -20.80
N ASN A 107 -11.61 -10.73 -21.89
CA ASN A 107 -12.10 -11.99 -22.46
C ASN A 107 -10.99 -13.04 -22.46
N PHE A 108 -10.93 -13.88 -21.44
CA PHE A 108 -9.90 -14.92 -21.31
C PHE A 108 -9.96 -15.94 -22.42
N ALA A 109 -11.15 -16.51 -22.66
CA ALA A 109 -11.36 -17.54 -23.68
C ALA A 109 -10.97 -17.05 -25.09
N GLY A 110 -11.40 -15.83 -25.44
CA GLY A 110 -11.07 -15.21 -26.72
C GLY A 110 -9.59 -14.86 -26.87
N THR A 111 -8.96 -14.43 -25.79
CA THR A 111 -7.52 -14.04 -25.79
C THR A 111 -6.61 -15.26 -25.97
N TYR A 112 -6.95 -16.37 -25.33
CA TYR A 112 -6.09 -17.56 -25.26
C TYR A 112 -6.60 -18.76 -26.06
N GLY A 113 -7.75 -18.62 -26.73
CA GLY A 113 -8.31 -19.70 -27.57
C GLY A 113 -8.80 -20.90 -26.77
N VAL A 114 -9.36 -20.68 -25.58
CA VAL A 114 -9.81 -21.74 -24.69
C VAL A 114 -11.30 -22.05 -24.92
N GLU A 115 -11.64 -23.33 -25.04
CA GLU A 115 -13.01 -23.82 -25.25
C GLU A 115 -13.48 -24.69 -24.08
N GLU A 116 -14.77 -24.95 -24.00
CA GLU A 116 -15.36 -25.90 -23.07
C GLU A 116 -14.74 -27.31 -23.25
N GLY A 117 -14.54 -28.03 -22.16
CA GLY A 117 -13.87 -29.33 -22.14
C GLY A 117 -12.34 -29.26 -22.07
N ALA A 118 -11.73 -28.07 -22.16
CA ALA A 118 -10.29 -27.94 -22.01
C ALA A 118 -9.84 -28.38 -20.60
N ALA A 119 -8.78 -29.19 -20.52
CA ALA A 119 -8.15 -29.53 -19.24
C ALA A 119 -7.45 -28.31 -18.64
N VAL A 120 -7.57 -28.17 -17.31
CA VAL A 120 -6.94 -27.10 -16.53
C VAL A 120 -6.12 -27.71 -15.39
N ALA A 121 -4.91 -27.22 -15.20
CA ALA A 121 -4.12 -27.50 -14.01
C ALA A 121 -3.85 -26.19 -13.25
N LEU A 122 -4.03 -26.21 -11.93
CA LEU A 122 -3.69 -25.12 -11.03
C LEU A 122 -2.61 -25.62 -10.07
N SER A 123 -1.50 -24.92 -9.96
CA SER A 123 -0.43 -25.25 -9.02
C SER A 123 0.05 -24.02 -8.29
N LEU A 124 0.51 -24.19 -7.05
CA LEU A 124 1.04 -23.10 -6.25
C LEU A 124 2.39 -22.63 -6.81
N VAL A 125 2.51 -21.33 -7.06
CA VAL A 125 3.79 -20.67 -7.39
C VAL A 125 4.40 -20.14 -6.10
N GLU A 126 3.65 -19.29 -5.38
CA GLU A 126 4.15 -18.64 -4.16
C GLU A 126 3.01 -18.41 -3.16
N LYS A 127 3.22 -18.84 -1.91
CA LYS A 127 2.28 -18.62 -0.82
C LYS A 127 2.20 -17.15 -0.47
N ALA A 128 0.97 -16.66 -0.29
CA ALA A 128 0.65 -15.32 0.20
C ALA A 128 1.32 -14.17 -0.60
N SER A 129 1.79 -14.42 -1.81
CA SER A 129 2.49 -13.42 -2.64
C SER A 129 1.60 -12.23 -3.00
N TYR A 130 0.28 -12.45 -3.12
CA TYR A 130 -0.73 -11.44 -3.41
C TYR A 130 -1.60 -11.08 -2.18
N LEU A 131 -1.30 -11.65 -1.01
CA LEU A 131 -2.15 -11.51 0.18
C LEU A 131 -2.31 -10.05 0.64
N ALA A 132 -1.22 -9.31 0.66
CA ALA A 132 -1.26 -7.90 1.07
C ALA A 132 -2.14 -7.06 0.14
N GLU A 133 -2.02 -7.26 -1.17
CA GLU A 133 -2.84 -6.57 -2.17
C GLU A 133 -4.31 -6.97 -2.04
N TRP A 134 -4.59 -8.26 -1.90
CA TRP A 134 -5.94 -8.75 -1.68
C TRP A 134 -6.58 -8.19 -0.40
N LEU A 135 -5.85 -8.18 0.73
CA LEU A 135 -6.32 -7.59 1.99
C LEU A 135 -6.61 -6.09 1.86
N ASN A 136 -5.76 -5.34 1.14
CA ASN A 136 -6.00 -3.93 0.86
C ASN A 136 -7.31 -3.71 0.10
N ARG A 137 -7.63 -4.57 -0.86
CA ARG A 137 -8.86 -4.48 -1.66
C ARG A 137 -10.11 -4.93 -0.91
N GLN A 138 -9.97 -5.64 0.20
CA GLN A 138 -11.09 -5.98 1.10
C GLN A 138 -11.44 -4.82 2.06
N LEU A 139 -10.63 -3.79 2.16
CA LEU A 139 -10.87 -2.67 3.05
C LEU A 139 -12.09 -1.87 2.61
N THR A 140 -13.02 -1.67 3.52
CA THR A 140 -14.22 -0.86 3.30
C THR A 140 -14.29 0.26 4.32
N ARG A 141 -14.83 1.40 3.93
CA ARG A 141 -15.08 2.52 4.81
C ARG A 141 -16.38 3.21 4.42
N THR A 142 -16.92 4.01 5.33
CA THR A 142 -18.03 4.92 5.05
C THR A 142 -17.51 6.33 4.83
N ASN A 143 -18.34 7.20 4.25
CA ASN A 143 -18.13 8.64 4.17
C ASN A 143 -19.11 9.39 5.09
N GLU A 144 -19.76 8.67 6.00
CA GLU A 144 -20.70 9.25 6.98
C GLU A 144 -19.91 9.70 8.20
N ARG A 145 -19.92 11.01 8.51
CA ARG A 145 -19.20 11.56 9.67
C ARG A 145 -19.58 10.88 10.99
N ALA A 146 -20.84 10.49 11.13
CA ALA A 146 -21.37 9.87 12.35
C ALA A 146 -20.72 8.50 12.69
N ASP A 147 -20.11 7.85 11.72
CA ASP A 147 -19.43 6.56 11.93
C ASP A 147 -18.02 6.71 12.51
N TYR A 148 -17.54 7.94 12.68
CA TYR A 148 -16.20 8.25 13.18
C TYR A 148 -16.26 8.95 14.53
N ALA A 149 -15.34 8.60 15.42
CA ALA A 149 -15.32 9.09 16.80
C ALA A 149 -15.06 10.60 16.91
N SER A 150 -14.32 11.20 15.97
CA SER A 150 -14.02 12.64 15.95
C SER A 150 -13.83 13.18 14.53
N ASP A 151 -13.80 14.51 14.40
CA ASP A 151 -13.53 15.19 13.14
C ASP A 151 -12.12 14.91 12.64
N GLU A 152 -11.15 14.78 13.53
CA GLU A 152 -9.76 14.46 13.21
C GLU A 152 -9.65 13.06 12.58
N ILE A 153 -10.34 12.07 13.16
CA ILE A 153 -10.37 10.71 12.61
C ILE A 153 -11.07 10.71 11.25
N PHE A 154 -12.22 11.39 11.14
CA PHE A 154 -12.96 11.48 9.89
C PHE A 154 -12.16 12.17 8.78
N ALA A 155 -11.53 13.30 9.07
CA ALA A 155 -10.69 14.05 8.13
C ALA A 155 -9.27 13.46 8.01
N ASN A 156 -8.94 12.40 8.74
CA ASN A 156 -7.57 11.87 8.83
C ASN A 156 -6.54 12.98 9.16
N PHE A 157 -6.99 13.97 9.93
CA PHE A 157 -6.17 15.12 10.32
C PHE A 157 -5.31 14.76 11.54
N ARG A 158 -4.05 15.12 11.46
CA ARG A 158 -3.13 15.02 12.60
C ARG A 158 -1.90 15.91 12.47
N GLU A 159 -1.38 16.28 13.60
CA GLU A 159 -0.01 16.73 13.74
C GLU A 159 0.93 15.52 13.61
N VAL A 160 2.02 15.68 12.88
CA VAL A 160 3.10 14.70 12.79
C VAL A 160 4.22 15.20 13.70
N ALA A 161 4.41 14.54 14.84
CA ALA A 161 5.38 14.92 15.87
C ALA A 161 6.28 13.73 16.23
N VAL A 162 7.07 13.26 15.25
CA VAL A 162 7.97 12.10 15.37
C VAL A 162 9.43 12.50 15.12
N GLY A 163 10.35 11.68 15.59
CA GLY A 163 11.78 11.99 15.49
C GLY A 163 12.11 13.34 16.14
N GLN A 164 12.73 14.22 15.38
CA GLN A 164 13.08 15.59 15.85
C GLN A 164 12.09 16.64 15.32
N MET A 165 10.94 16.26 14.78
CA MET A 165 9.95 17.21 14.28
C MET A 165 9.41 18.07 15.42
N ALA A 166 9.46 19.40 15.25
CA ALA A 166 9.01 20.31 16.27
C ALA A 166 7.49 20.33 16.36
N ALA A 167 6.96 20.38 17.58
CA ALA A 167 5.52 20.43 17.82
C ALA A 167 4.89 21.66 17.15
N GLY A 168 3.67 21.49 16.62
CA GLY A 168 2.90 22.54 15.95
C GLY A 168 3.46 22.94 14.57
N THR A 169 4.37 22.18 13.98
CA THR A 169 5.07 22.59 12.75
C THR A 169 4.50 21.92 11.50
N TYR A 170 4.15 20.63 11.56
CA TYR A 170 3.77 19.86 10.39
C TYR A 170 2.51 19.03 10.62
N PHE A 171 1.60 19.13 9.66
CA PHE A 171 0.29 18.45 9.71
C PHE A 171 0.00 17.74 8.40
N ARG A 172 -0.86 16.71 8.47
CA ARG A 172 -1.42 16.03 7.29
C ARG A 172 -2.91 15.72 7.49
N CYS A 173 -3.67 15.66 6.38
CA CYS A 173 -5.11 15.32 6.40
C CYS A 173 -5.62 14.88 5.03
N SER A 174 -6.91 14.51 4.95
CA SER A 174 -7.67 14.45 3.71
C SER A 174 -7.79 15.84 3.08
N SER A 175 -8.27 15.90 1.84
CA SER A 175 -8.41 17.19 1.16
C SER A 175 -9.33 18.16 1.92
N PRO A 176 -8.84 19.36 2.26
CA PRO A 176 -9.67 20.42 2.83
C PRO A 176 -10.46 21.20 1.78
N VAL A 177 -10.43 20.78 0.51
CA VAL A 177 -11.10 21.51 -0.58
C VAL A 177 -11.92 20.61 -1.50
N ASN A 178 -11.45 19.38 -1.81
CA ASN A 178 -12.24 18.40 -2.54
C ASN A 178 -13.24 17.73 -1.59
N ASN A 179 -14.55 17.98 -1.79
CA ASN A 179 -15.61 17.45 -0.93
C ASN A 179 -16.23 16.14 -1.43
N GLU A 180 -15.61 15.44 -2.38
CA GLU A 180 -16.09 14.16 -2.91
C GLU A 180 -16.36 13.13 -1.78
N LEU A 181 -15.57 13.15 -0.73
CA LEU A 181 -15.67 12.26 0.42
C LEU A 181 -16.42 12.88 1.61
N GLY A 182 -17.02 14.06 1.46
CA GLY A 182 -17.74 14.75 2.53
C GLY A 182 -16.87 15.27 3.68
N ARG A 183 -15.55 15.37 3.48
CA ARG A 183 -14.56 15.63 4.55
C ARG A 183 -14.01 17.04 4.53
N ALA A 184 -14.17 17.78 3.43
CA ALA A 184 -13.48 19.04 3.18
C ALA A 184 -13.74 20.10 4.28
N ALA A 185 -14.98 20.32 4.67
CA ALA A 185 -15.33 21.30 5.70
C ALA A 185 -14.71 20.99 7.07
N TYR A 186 -14.64 19.70 7.43
CA TYR A 186 -14.01 19.26 8.68
C TYR A 186 -12.50 19.46 8.64
N ALA A 187 -11.86 19.08 7.54
CA ALA A 187 -10.44 19.31 7.33
C ALA A 187 -10.12 20.82 7.34
N ASP A 188 -10.92 21.65 6.66
CA ASP A 188 -10.76 23.13 6.64
C ASP A 188 -10.84 23.73 8.06
N ALA A 189 -11.82 23.31 8.85
CA ALA A 189 -11.97 23.77 10.24
C ALA A 189 -10.77 23.38 11.12
N LEU A 190 -10.26 22.15 10.95
CA LEU A 190 -9.12 21.63 11.71
C LEU A 190 -7.80 22.33 11.35
N ILE A 191 -7.53 22.55 10.05
CA ILE A 191 -6.32 23.28 9.62
C ILE A 191 -6.35 24.74 10.09
N LYS A 192 -7.53 25.37 10.13
CA LYS A 192 -7.71 26.70 10.69
C LYS A 192 -7.43 26.70 12.20
N ALA A 193 -7.97 25.75 12.95
CA ALA A 193 -7.75 25.62 14.37
C ALA A 193 -6.27 25.38 14.73
N ALA A 194 -5.55 24.62 13.88
CA ALA A 194 -4.12 24.36 14.02
C ALA A 194 -3.25 25.55 13.57
N GLY A 195 -3.84 26.60 13.00
CA GLY A 195 -3.11 27.78 12.53
C GLY A 195 -2.20 27.49 11.34
N VAL A 196 -2.53 26.50 10.50
CA VAL A 196 -1.79 26.19 9.27
C VAL A 196 -1.66 27.45 8.40
N ARG A 197 -0.46 27.71 7.89
CA ARG A 197 -0.17 28.90 7.08
C ARG A 197 0.26 28.57 5.65
N THR A 198 0.83 27.39 5.43
CA THR A 198 1.34 26.96 4.13
C THR A 198 0.83 25.57 3.80
N VAL A 199 0.30 25.38 2.60
CA VAL A 199 -0.32 24.13 2.15
C VAL A 199 0.34 23.60 0.89
N ILE A 200 0.73 22.33 0.92
CA ILE A 200 1.16 21.58 -0.25
C ILE A 200 0.04 20.59 -0.64
N ASN A 201 -0.71 20.95 -1.68
CA ASN A 201 -1.75 20.10 -2.25
C ASN A 201 -1.13 19.18 -3.30
N LEU A 202 -1.01 17.91 -2.96
CA LEU A 202 -0.42 16.89 -3.83
C LEU A 202 -1.41 16.39 -4.90
N ALA A 203 -2.73 16.56 -4.67
CA ALA A 203 -3.76 15.89 -5.46
C ALA A 203 -4.21 16.67 -6.68
N ASP A 204 -4.47 17.95 -6.48
CA ASP A 204 -5.27 18.73 -7.41
C ASP A 204 -4.39 19.69 -8.23
N GLY A 205 -4.84 20.01 -9.44
CA GLY A 205 -4.34 21.07 -10.28
C GLY A 205 -5.25 22.31 -10.21
N GLN A 206 -4.97 23.27 -11.06
CA GLN A 206 -5.70 24.54 -11.12
C GLN A 206 -7.16 24.35 -11.53
N GLU A 207 -7.41 23.51 -12.54
CA GLU A 207 -8.76 23.30 -13.08
C GLU A 207 -9.68 22.61 -12.07
N GLU A 208 -9.15 21.59 -11.34
CA GLU A 208 -9.90 20.91 -10.29
C GLU A 208 -10.23 21.87 -9.16
N LEU A 209 -9.25 22.65 -8.68
CA LEU A 209 -9.49 23.63 -7.62
C LEU A 209 -10.55 24.65 -8.02
N GLU A 210 -10.48 25.24 -9.22
CA GLU A 210 -11.47 26.19 -9.72
C GLU A 210 -12.87 25.57 -9.78
N SER A 211 -12.95 24.29 -10.16
CA SER A 211 -14.24 23.59 -10.19
C SER A 211 -14.82 23.40 -8.78
N TYR A 212 -13.99 23.12 -7.77
CA TYR A 212 -14.45 23.01 -6.37
C TYR A 212 -14.91 24.36 -5.82
N LEU A 213 -14.14 25.43 -6.07
CA LEU A 213 -14.47 26.79 -5.63
C LEU A 213 -15.79 27.32 -6.24
N ALA A 214 -16.18 26.80 -7.41
CA ALA A 214 -17.39 27.20 -8.10
C ALA A 214 -18.65 26.43 -7.64
N GLN A 215 -18.51 25.42 -6.80
CA GLN A 215 -19.64 24.62 -6.32
C GLN A 215 -20.54 25.43 -5.39
N PRO A 216 -21.87 25.33 -5.50
CA PRO A 216 -22.80 26.08 -4.67
C PRO A 216 -22.71 25.78 -3.17
N ASP A 217 -22.27 24.58 -2.82
CA ASP A 217 -22.10 24.06 -1.47
C ASP A 217 -20.66 24.13 -0.96
N PHE A 218 -19.81 24.88 -1.66
CA PHE A 218 -18.42 25.09 -1.23
C PHE A 218 -18.37 25.70 0.18
N ASN A 219 -17.64 25.07 1.10
CA ASN A 219 -17.64 25.42 2.52
C ASN A 219 -16.26 25.41 3.18
N SER A 220 -15.18 25.47 2.39
CA SER A 220 -13.79 25.47 2.86
C SER A 220 -13.18 26.86 2.76
N SER A 221 -13.69 27.79 3.56
CA SER A 221 -13.37 29.21 3.47
C SER A 221 -11.93 29.53 3.86
N TYR A 222 -11.34 28.78 4.81
CA TYR A 222 -9.97 29.03 5.26
C TYR A 222 -8.94 28.58 4.21
N TYR A 223 -9.16 27.41 3.61
CA TYR A 223 -8.32 26.96 2.50
C TYR A 223 -8.35 27.95 1.33
N LYS A 224 -9.54 28.47 0.99
CA LYS A 224 -9.70 29.48 -0.06
C LYS A 224 -8.91 30.75 0.28
N GLU A 225 -8.97 31.23 1.53
CA GLU A 225 -8.20 32.38 2.00
C GLU A 225 -6.69 32.16 1.84
N LEU A 226 -6.16 31.00 2.25
CA LEU A 226 -4.76 30.64 2.06
C LEU A 226 -4.36 30.60 0.59
N TYR A 227 -5.24 30.05 -0.26
CA TYR A 227 -5.00 30.00 -1.70
C TYR A 227 -4.94 31.42 -2.32
N GLU A 228 -5.89 32.28 -2.00
CA GLU A 228 -5.92 33.66 -2.48
C GLU A 228 -4.71 34.50 -2.00
N GLN A 229 -4.11 34.13 -0.86
CA GLN A 229 -2.89 34.71 -0.32
C GLN A 229 -1.59 34.13 -0.93
N GLY A 230 -1.69 33.15 -1.84
CA GLY A 230 -0.52 32.49 -2.43
C GLY A 230 0.18 31.51 -1.48
N GLN A 231 -0.49 31.05 -0.45
CA GLN A 231 0.03 30.13 0.57
C GLN A 231 -0.24 28.64 0.22
N VAL A 232 -0.78 28.36 -0.96
CA VAL A 232 -1.08 27.01 -1.44
C VAL A 232 -0.38 26.75 -2.76
N ILE A 233 0.34 25.63 -2.86
CA ILE A 233 0.82 25.09 -4.13
C ILE A 233 0.01 23.89 -4.57
N LEU A 234 -0.38 23.86 -5.85
CA LEU A 234 -1.10 22.74 -6.48
C LEU A 234 -0.13 21.93 -7.33
N LEU A 235 -0.02 20.63 -7.06
CA LEU A 235 0.98 19.80 -7.70
C LEU A 235 0.42 18.80 -8.69
N ASN A 236 -0.88 18.45 -8.60
CA ASN A 236 -1.53 17.47 -9.48
C ASN A 236 -0.65 16.23 -9.70
N MET A 237 -0.25 15.58 -8.60
CA MET A 237 0.68 14.44 -8.62
C MET A 237 -0.06 13.14 -8.87
N GLY A 238 0.52 12.25 -9.67
CA GLY A 238 0.14 10.85 -9.71
C GLY A 238 0.42 10.12 -8.38
N VAL A 239 0.25 8.80 -8.38
CA VAL A 239 0.52 7.95 -7.20
C VAL A 239 1.85 7.22 -7.28
N ASP A 240 2.48 7.15 -8.46
CA ASP A 240 3.76 6.47 -8.64
C ASP A 240 4.93 7.39 -8.26
N PHE A 241 5.40 7.24 -7.02
CA PHE A 241 6.52 8.03 -6.47
C PHE A 241 7.88 7.77 -7.13
N ARG A 242 7.98 6.77 -8.05
CA ARG A 242 9.17 6.49 -8.84
C ARG A 242 9.22 7.30 -10.13
N SER A 243 8.07 7.78 -10.60
CA SER A 243 7.99 8.51 -11.86
C SER A 243 8.74 9.85 -11.77
N GLU A 244 9.38 10.23 -12.88
CA GLU A 244 10.05 11.53 -12.99
C GLU A 244 9.08 12.70 -12.77
N ASP A 245 7.82 12.58 -13.21
CA ASP A 245 6.77 13.58 -12.97
C ASP A 245 6.50 13.77 -11.48
N PHE A 246 6.33 12.67 -10.73
CA PHE A 246 6.13 12.74 -9.29
C PHE A 246 7.32 13.42 -8.60
N GLN A 247 8.54 12.99 -8.93
CA GLN A 247 9.77 13.51 -8.33
C GLN A 247 9.98 15.00 -8.61
N ALA A 248 9.73 15.44 -9.86
CA ALA A 248 9.82 16.84 -10.24
C ALA A 248 8.78 17.71 -9.51
N LYS A 249 7.54 17.21 -9.37
CA LYS A 249 6.47 17.90 -8.64
C LYS A 249 6.74 17.93 -7.14
N LEU A 250 7.23 16.83 -6.55
CA LEU A 250 7.65 16.80 -5.14
C LEU A 250 8.72 17.85 -4.86
N LYS A 251 9.76 17.91 -5.70
CA LYS A 251 10.79 18.96 -5.59
C LYS A 251 10.18 20.36 -5.53
N ARG A 252 9.27 20.67 -6.47
CA ARG A 252 8.59 21.97 -6.50
C ARG A 252 7.79 22.25 -5.22
N GLY A 253 7.10 21.24 -4.67
CA GLY A 253 6.38 21.37 -3.40
C GLY A 253 7.29 21.65 -2.23
N LEU A 254 8.45 20.99 -2.16
CA LEU A 254 9.43 21.20 -1.11
C LEU A 254 10.14 22.57 -1.25
N GLU A 255 10.45 23.00 -2.46
CA GLU A 255 10.96 24.35 -2.71
C GLU A 255 9.94 25.43 -2.29
N PHE A 256 8.65 25.19 -2.52
CA PHE A 256 7.59 26.08 -2.04
C PHE A 256 7.55 26.11 -0.49
N LEU A 257 7.64 24.95 0.18
CA LEU A 257 7.73 24.88 1.64
C LEU A 257 8.94 25.69 2.16
N LEU A 258 10.09 25.58 1.50
CA LEU A 258 11.30 26.32 1.85
C LEU A 258 11.12 27.84 1.76
N ALA A 259 10.32 28.32 0.81
CA ALA A 259 10.07 29.73 0.57
C ALA A 259 9.00 30.35 1.49
N HIS A 260 8.25 29.53 2.23
CA HIS A 260 7.12 29.97 3.04
C HIS A 260 7.31 29.58 4.51
N GLU A 261 6.51 30.19 5.39
CA GLU A 261 6.56 29.92 6.85
C GLU A 261 5.46 28.94 7.27
N GLY A 262 5.78 28.10 8.27
CA GLY A 262 4.83 27.18 8.87
C GLY A 262 3.84 27.86 9.84
N PRO A 263 2.92 27.09 10.41
CA PRO A 263 2.78 25.63 10.29
C PRO A 263 2.40 25.14 8.88
N TYR A 264 2.93 23.97 8.51
CA TYR A 264 2.78 23.36 7.19
C TYR A 264 1.71 22.28 7.17
N LEU A 265 0.93 22.24 6.08
CA LEU A 265 0.05 21.13 5.78
C LEU A 265 0.48 20.44 4.49
N ILE A 266 0.54 19.13 4.50
CA ILE A 266 0.57 18.32 3.28
C ILE A 266 -0.70 17.46 3.20
N HIS A 267 -1.40 17.53 2.07
CA HIS A 267 -2.58 16.72 1.84
C HIS A 267 -2.66 16.15 0.42
N CYS A 268 -3.45 15.13 0.27
CA CYS A 268 -3.95 14.63 -1.01
C CYS A 268 -5.46 14.39 -0.89
N THR A 269 -6.08 13.60 -1.73
CA THR A 269 -7.53 13.32 -1.64
C THR A 269 -7.91 12.72 -0.29
N GLU A 270 -7.21 11.68 0.16
CA GLU A 270 -7.47 10.98 1.44
C GLU A 270 -6.48 11.31 2.55
N GLY A 271 -5.40 12.00 2.26
CA GLY A 271 -4.31 12.17 3.21
C GLY A 271 -3.56 10.87 3.54
N LYS A 272 -3.77 9.81 2.77
CA LYS A 272 -3.28 8.45 3.02
C LYS A 272 -2.04 8.12 2.20
N ASP A 273 -2.13 8.00 0.88
CA ASP A 273 -1.08 7.42 0.04
C ASP A 273 0.02 8.44 -0.33
N ARG A 274 -0.28 9.43 -1.18
CA ARG A 274 0.68 10.49 -1.56
C ARG A 274 1.17 11.27 -0.35
N ALA A 275 0.26 11.74 0.48
CA ALA A 275 0.60 12.42 1.72
C ALA A 275 1.35 11.51 2.69
N GLY A 276 1.03 10.21 2.72
CA GLY A 276 1.73 9.20 3.50
C GLY A 276 3.18 9.03 3.10
N PHE A 277 3.46 8.89 1.80
CA PHE A 277 4.83 8.78 1.30
C PHE A 277 5.66 10.04 1.59
N VAL A 278 5.11 11.23 1.30
CA VAL A 278 5.83 12.49 1.55
C VAL A 278 6.07 12.69 3.03
N SER A 279 5.11 12.35 3.90
CA SER A 279 5.31 12.41 5.35
C SER A 279 6.40 11.43 5.80
N ALA A 280 6.35 10.17 5.37
CA ALA A 280 7.36 9.17 5.72
C ALA A 280 8.79 9.61 5.31
N LEU A 281 8.93 10.26 4.15
CA LEU A 281 10.19 10.85 3.70
C LEU A 281 10.67 11.97 4.64
N LEU A 282 9.78 12.91 5.02
CA LEU A 282 10.12 14.02 5.91
C LEU A 282 10.38 13.53 7.35
N GLU A 283 9.63 12.57 7.83
CA GLU A 283 9.82 11.89 9.11
C GLU A 283 11.21 11.21 9.18
N ALA A 284 11.56 10.46 8.12
CA ALA A 284 12.89 9.88 7.99
C ALA A 284 13.98 10.95 8.01
N LEU A 285 13.82 12.06 7.25
CA LEU A 285 14.77 13.17 7.20
C LEU A 285 15.05 13.78 8.58
N VAL A 286 14.05 13.86 9.44
CA VAL A 286 14.18 14.40 10.81
C VAL A 286 14.53 13.34 11.84
N GLY A 287 14.95 12.17 11.42
CA GLY A 287 15.49 11.11 12.29
C GLY A 287 14.43 10.32 13.05
N ALA A 288 13.20 10.22 12.52
CA ALA A 288 12.19 9.34 13.08
C ALA A 288 12.61 7.87 12.96
N ARG A 289 12.26 7.08 13.97
CA ARG A 289 12.51 5.63 13.95
C ARG A 289 11.55 4.94 12.99
N LEU A 290 11.98 3.82 12.41
CA LEU A 290 11.15 3.00 11.50
C LEU A 290 9.75 2.74 12.04
N GLN A 291 9.65 2.43 13.34
CA GLN A 291 8.35 2.16 13.98
C GLN A 291 7.45 3.41 14.03
N GLU A 292 8.01 4.59 14.29
CA GLU A 292 7.28 5.86 14.31
C GLU A 292 6.71 6.19 12.92
N ILE A 293 7.53 6.03 11.89
CA ILE A 293 7.12 6.24 10.49
C ILE A 293 6.01 5.26 10.09
N LYS A 294 6.17 3.96 10.45
CA LYS A 294 5.18 2.93 10.19
C LYS A 294 3.85 3.26 10.89
N GLU A 295 3.89 3.67 12.14
CA GLU A 295 2.71 3.99 12.95
C GLU A 295 1.96 5.21 12.40
N ASP A 296 2.67 6.30 12.05
CA ASP A 296 2.01 7.46 11.43
C ASP A 296 1.35 7.07 10.09
N TYR A 297 2.08 6.37 9.22
CA TYR A 297 1.49 5.96 7.94
C TYR A 297 0.25 5.12 8.13
N MET A 298 0.34 4.08 8.97
CA MET A 298 -0.73 3.11 9.22
C MET A 298 -1.91 3.70 10.00
N LEU A 299 -1.74 4.83 10.69
CA LEU A 299 -2.84 5.51 11.36
C LEU A 299 -3.98 5.89 10.40
N SER A 300 -3.67 6.13 9.12
CA SER A 300 -4.70 6.35 8.10
C SER A 300 -5.57 5.11 7.86
N TYR A 301 -4.99 3.91 7.95
CA TYR A 301 -5.71 2.64 7.83
C TYR A 301 -6.53 2.32 9.07
N VAL A 302 -6.00 2.65 10.25
CA VAL A 302 -6.74 2.57 11.52
C VAL A 302 -7.93 3.52 11.48
N ASN A 303 -7.73 4.79 11.10
CA ASN A 303 -8.77 5.81 11.07
C ASN A 303 -9.90 5.48 10.09
N TYR A 304 -9.57 5.05 8.88
CA TYR A 304 -10.54 4.89 7.81
C TYR A 304 -11.20 3.53 7.78
N TYR A 305 -10.46 2.48 8.12
CA TYR A 305 -10.87 1.10 7.89
C TYR A 305 -10.97 0.29 9.19
N GLY A 306 -10.63 0.88 10.34
CA GLY A 306 -10.62 0.18 11.61
C GLY A 306 -9.61 -0.96 11.68
N VAL A 307 -8.53 -0.91 10.88
CA VAL A 307 -7.48 -1.93 10.92
C VAL A 307 -6.87 -1.95 12.33
N GLU A 308 -6.92 -3.11 12.97
CA GLU A 308 -6.43 -3.27 14.33
C GLU A 308 -4.90 -3.18 14.36
N TYR A 309 -4.38 -2.33 15.25
CA TYR A 309 -2.95 -2.11 15.43
C TYR A 309 -2.22 -3.42 15.77
N GLY A 310 -1.14 -3.71 15.05
CA GLY A 310 -0.32 -4.91 15.24
C GLY A 310 -0.97 -6.22 14.80
N SER A 311 -2.16 -6.18 14.17
CA SER A 311 -2.77 -7.36 13.55
C SER A 311 -1.95 -7.84 12.34
N GLU A 312 -2.17 -9.08 11.92
CA GLU A 312 -1.55 -9.60 10.70
C GLU A 312 -1.89 -8.73 9.48
N GLN A 313 -3.15 -8.28 9.36
CA GLN A 313 -3.57 -7.36 8.31
C GLN A 313 -2.80 -6.04 8.37
N TYR A 314 -2.63 -5.46 9.56
CA TYR A 314 -1.84 -4.24 9.75
C TYR A 314 -0.40 -4.40 9.24
N GLU A 315 0.27 -5.50 9.63
CA GLU A 315 1.66 -5.75 9.23
C GLU A 315 1.78 -6.02 7.72
N LYS A 316 0.85 -6.76 7.12
CA LYS A 316 0.83 -7.01 5.67
C LYS A 316 0.61 -5.73 4.87
N ILE A 317 -0.30 -4.86 5.32
CA ILE A 317 -0.54 -3.55 4.69
C ILE A 317 0.70 -2.66 4.82
N ALA A 318 1.31 -2.59 6.01
CA ALA A 318 2.53 -1.82 6.21
C ALA A 318 3.67 -2.31 5.31
N GLU A 319 3.83 -3.63 5.18
CA GLU A 319 4.85 -4.26 4.35
C GLU A 319 4.71 -3.91 2.86
N SER A 320 3.49 -3.94 2.34
CA SER A 320 3.22 -3.67 0.93
C SER A 320 3.21 -2.17 0.57
N ASN A 321 3.09 -1.28 1.54
CA ASN A 321 3.00 0.16 1.33
C ASN A 321 4.23 0.89 1.89
N VAL A 322 4.18 1.33 3.16
CA VAL A 322 5.22 2.21 3.71
C VAL A 322 6.59 1.55 3.78
N LEU A 323 6.68 0.26 4.16
CA LEU A 323 7.97 -0.41 4.24
C LEU A 323 8.56 -0.69 2.85
N ALA A 324 7.72 -0.98 1.86
CA ALA A 324 8.15 -1.07 0.46
C ALA A 324 8.67 0.28 -0.05
N ALA A 325 7.95 1.38 0.24
CA ALA A 325 8.37 2.72 -0.15
C ALA A 325 9.69 3.17 0.52
N LEU A 326 9.88 2.84 1.81
CA LEU A 326 11.14 3.13 2.52
C LEU A 326 12.32 2.31 1.96
N ARG A 327 12.10 1.05 1.56
CA ARG A 327 13.15 0.27 0.86
C ARG A 327 13.54 0.90 -0.46
N GLU A 328 12.56 1.31 -1.25
CA GLU A 328 12.80 1.98 -2.53
C GLU A 328 13.59 3.28 -2.32
N MET A 329 13.17 4.11 -1.36
CA MET A 329 13.90 5.33 -0.97
C MET A 329 15.34 5.04 -0.57
N ALA A 330 15.59 3.93 0.13
CA ALA A 330 16.91 3.51 0.56
C ALA A 330 17.71 2.72 -0.51
N GLY A 331 17.16 2.52 -1.71
CA GLY A 331 17.80 1.74 -2.77
C GLY A 331 17.95 0.26 -2.45
N LEU A 332 17.08 -0.29 -1.61
CA LEU A 332 17.10 -1.68 -1.17
C LEU A 332 16.16 -2.55 -2.00
N PRO A 333 16.50 -3.84 -2.21
CA PRO A 333 15.61 -4.76 -2.92
C PRO A 333 14.34 -5.07 -2.12
N LYS A 334 13.27 -5.49 -2.82
CA LYS A 334 12.00 -5.97 -2.21
C LYS A 334 12.29 -7.02 -1.14
N GLY A 335 11.66 -6.87 0.03
CA GLY A 335 11.78 -7.80 1.16
C GLY A 335 13.08 -7.68 1.98
N ALA A 336 14.01 -6.79 1.63
CA ALA A 336 15.19 -6.54 2.45
C ALA A 336 14.80 -5.98 3.83
N SER A 337 15.58 -6.35 4.86
CA SER A 337 15.39 -5.76 6.20
C SER A 337 15.68 -4.26 6.19
N LEU A 338 14.82 -3.50 6.85
CA LEU A 338 15.06 -2.08 7.16
C LEU A 338 15.73 -1.90 8.54
N GLU A 339 15.94 -2.97 9.27
CA GLU A 339 16.61 -2.93 10.59
C GLU A 339 18.07 -2.46 10.43
N GLY A 340 18.42 -1.43 11.18
CA GLY A 340 19.77 -0.84 11.13
C GLY A 340 20.06 0.04 9.92
N VAL A 341 19.09 0.26 9.04
CA VAL A 341 19.22 1.20 7.92
C VAL A 341 19.16 2.64 8.46
N ASP A 342 20.10 3.47 8.04
CA ASP A 342 20.04 4.92 8.30
C ASP A 342 19.01 5.58 7.37
N LEU A 343 17.76 5.62 7.83
CA LEU A 343 16.65 6.20 7.07
C LEU A 343 16.82 7.71 6.86
N ALA A 344 17.49 8.43 7.77
CA ALA A 344 17.72 9.86 7.63
C ALA A 344 18.72 10.12 6.47
N ALA A 345 19.81 9.36 6.41
CA ALA A 345 20.75 9.43 5.29
C ALA A 345 20.10 9.01 3.96
N ALA A 346 19.25 7.97 3.98
CA ALA A 346 18.50 7.54 2.79
C ALA A 346 17.53 8.62 2.28
N ALA A 347 16.80 9.28 3.18
CA ALA A 347 15.90 10.38 2.84
C ALA A 347 16.67 11.58 2.27
N GLU A 348 17.80 11.95 2.86
CA GLU A 348 18.66 13.01 2.34
C GLU A 348 19.16 12.67 0.93
N GLN A 349 19.64 11.44 0.71
CA GLN A 349 20.10 10.99 -0.59
C GLN A 349 18.99 11.01 -1.64
N TYR A 350 17.77 10.56 -1.28
CA TYR A 350 16.61 10.61 -2.15
C TYR A 350 16.27 12.07 -2.54
N LEU A 351 16.22 12.99 -1.57
CA LEU A 351 15.92 14.40 -1.80
C LEU A 351 16.96 15.07 -2.69
N GLN A 352 18.24 14.76 -2.52
CA GLN A 352 19.30 15.23 -3.41
C GLN A 352 19.16 14.57 -4.80
N GLY A 353 18.79 13.31 -4.88
CA GLY A 353 18.54 12.58 -6.12
C GLY A 353 17.44 13.19 -6.98
N ILE A 354 16.38 13.73 -6.38
CA ILE A 354 15.32 14.45 -7.08
C ILE A 354 15.67 15.91 -7.36
N GLY A 355 16.86 16.36 -6.97
CA GLY A 355 17.46 17.63 -7.38
C GLY A 355 17.37 18.78 -6.37
N LEU A 356 17.16 18.50 -5.05
CA LEU A 356 17.43 19.50 -4.02
C LEU A 356 18.94 19.57 -3.74
N SER A 357 19.44 20.78 -3.46
CA SER A 357 20.82 20.90 -2.98
C SER A 357 20.96 20.45 -1.52
N ALA A 358 22.17 20.11 -1.10
CA ALA A 358 22.45 19.76 0.31
C ALA A 358 22.03 20.89 1.27
N GLU A 359 22.21 22.16 0.87
CA GLU A 359 21.80 23.32 1.64
C GLU A 359 20.27 23.42 1.76
N GLN A 360 19.53 23.11 0.68
CA GLN A 360 18.07 23.06 0.70
C GLN A 360 17.54 21.93 1.60
N VAL A 361 18.18 20.77 1.58
CA VAL A 361 17.82 19.64 2.45
C VAL A 361 18.07 19.99 3.92
N GLU A 362 19.18 20.62 4.25
CA GLU A 362 19.47 21.06 5.62
C GLU A 362 18.51 22.17 6.09
N LEU A 363 18.19 23.12 5.21
CA LEU A 363 17.18 24.15 5.51
C LEU A 363 15.79 23.53 5.73
N LEU A 364 15.41 22.52 4.94
CA LEU A 364 14.16 21.78 5.10
C LEU A 364 14.11 21.08 6.47
N ARG A 365 15.20 20.39 6.85
CA ARG A 365 15.33 19.77 8.18
C ARG A 365 15.19 20.85 9.27
N GLY A 366 15.87 21.99 9.13
CA GLY A 366 15.79 23.09 10.07
C GLY A 366 14.38 23.64 10.26
N LYS A 367 13.63 23.86 9.17
CA LYS A 367 12.24 24.32 9.21
C LYS A 367 11.29 23.32 9.90
N LEU A 368 11.56 22.03 9.78
CA LEU A 368 10.73 20.98 10.42
C LEU A 368 11.10 20.72 11.89
N THR A 369 12.33 21.03 12.30
CA THR A 369 12.83 20.77 13.66
C THR A 369 12.82 22.00 14.58
N THR A 370 12.45 23.16 14.05
CA THR A 370 12.33 24.39 14.83
C THR A 370 10.87 24.78 14.97
N ALA A 371 10.43 25.04 16.19
CA ALA A 371 9.07 25.53 16.44
C ALA A 371 8.86 26.90 15.77
N ASN A 372 7.71 27.07 15.11
CA ASN A 372 7.32 28.31 14.43
C ASN A 372 6.79 29.36 15.41
#